data_0ceb0af5baba4d67315e3ec862a00f71
#
_entry.id   0ceb0af5baba4d67315e3ec862a00f71
#
_cell.length_a   1.000
_cell.length_b   1.000
_cell.length_c   1.000
_cell.angle_alpha   90.00
_cell.angle_beta   90.00
_cell.angle_gamma   90.00
#
_symmetry.space_group_name_H-M   'P 1'
#
loop_
_entity.id
_entity.type
_entity.pdbx_description
1 polymer ?
#
loop_
_entity_poly.entity_id
_entity_poly.type
_entity_poly.pdbx_seq_one_letter_code
_entity_poly.pdbx_strand_id
1 'polypeptide(L)'
;MKARIDAIIQRNQAEYLEQLIPQTDLLLREMEEYGGEHGVPSADREVALFCEITARAANATRCLEIGMAIGYTSLHLARAVGEDGLVVTIDPSDEMIKAAEGYLTRAGLRERVRIERGKRWTLFRSSKILLI
;
A
#
# COMPACT_ATOMS: atom_id res chain seq x y z
N MET A 1 13.40 4.00 2.03
CA MET A 1 14.67 4.68 1.58
C MET A 1 14.63 4.83 0.06
N LYS A 2 14.76 6.05 -0.40
CA LYS A 2 14.73 6.35 -1.85
C LYS A 2 16.05 5.91 -2.49
N ALA A 3 16.05 4.76 -3.14
CA ALA A 3 17.25 4.17 -3.73
C ALA A 3 17.76 4.90 -5.00
N ARG A 4 16.98 5.82 -5.58
CA ARG A 4 17.36 6.58 -6.79
C ARG A 4 16.93 8.03 -6.66
N ILE A 5 17.90 8.85 -6.37
CA ILE A 5 17.74 10.31 -6.19
C ILE A 5 17.78 11.07 -7.53
N ASP A 6 18.01 10.37 -8.63
CA ASP A 6 18.44 11.01 -9.88
C ASP A 6 17.37 11.10 -10.98
N ALA A 7 16.17 10.53 -10.78
CA ALA A 7 15.31 10.33 -11.93
C ALA A 7 14.26 11.43 -12.14
N ILE A 8 13.52 11.82 -11.10
CA ILE A 8 12.38 12.74 -11.26
C ILE A 8 12.37 13.83 -10.19
N ILE A 9 12.76 13.50 -8.97
CA ILE A 9 12.74 14.43 -7.83
C ILE A 9 14.18 14.69 -7.38
N GLN A 10 14.54 15.95 -7.16
CA GLN A 10 15.84 16.32 -6.61
C GLN A 10 15.93 15.94 -5.13
N ARG A 11 17.14 15.70 -4.63
CA ARG A 11 17.39 15.30 -3.24
C ARG A 11 16.73 16.22 -2.22
N ASN A 12 16.89 17.51 -2.37
CA ASN A 12 16.31 18.51 -1.47
C ASN A 12 14.77 18.48 -1.45
N GLN A 13 14.14 18.19 -2.59
CA GLN A 13 12.68 18.02 -2.66
C GLN A 13 12.24 16.74 -1.94
N ALA A 14 12.98 15.66 -2.10
CA ALA A 14 12.70 14.40 -1.42
C ALA A 14 12.82 14.54 0.11
N GLU A 15 13.89 15.16 0.58
CA GLU A 15 14.13 15.45 2.00
C GLU A 15 13.04 16.36 2.58
N TYR A 16 12.63 17.38 1.83
CA TYR A 16 11.53 18.26 2.23
C TYR A 16 10.21 17.48 2.42
N LEU A 17 9.84 16.64 1.45
CA LEU A 17 8.64 15.80 1.55
C LEU A 17 8.70 14.85 2.74
N GLU A 18 9.84 14.23 2.99
CA GLU A 18 10.02 13.35 4.15
C GLU A 18 9.83 14.07 5.49
N GLN A 19 10.26 15.34 5.58
CA GLN A 19 10.09 16.15 6.79
C GLN A 19 8.65 16.57 7.05
N LEU A 20 7.82 16.68 6.00
CA LEU A 20 6.42 17.08 6.14
C LEU A 20 5.52 15.96 6.67
N ILE A 21 5.96 14.71 6.58
CA ILE A 21 5.12 13.56 6.91
C ILE A 21 5.36 13.15 8.37
N PRO A 22 4.33 13.16 9.23
CA PRO A 22 4.47 12.70 10.61
C PRO A 22 4.94 11.25 10.71
N GLN A 23 5.98 11.01 11.49
CA GLN A 23 6.55 9.67 11.70
C GLN A 23 6.03 9.04 13.01
N THR A 24 4.72 9.02 13.19
CA THR A 24 4.12 8.61 14.46
C THR A 24 3.67 7.15 14.48
N ASP A 25 3.55 6.51 13.34
CA ASP A 25 3.07 5.12 13.26
C ASP A 25 4.23 4.14 13.30
N LEU A 26 4.38 3.44 14.43
CA LEU A 26 5.44 2.46 14.65
C LEU A 26 5.36 1.27 13.70
N LEU A 27 4.16 0.83 13.34
CA LEU A 27 3.96 -0.29 12.41
C LEU A 27 4.42 0.06 10.99
N LEU A 28 4.06 1.24 10.51
CA LEU A 28 4.50 1.72 9.20
C LEU A 28 6.02 1.88 9.15
N ARG A 29 6.64 2.37 10.23
CA ARG A 29 8.09 2.47 10.32
C ARG A 29 8.76 1.10 10.24
N GLU A 30 8.26 0.12 10.97
CA GLU A 30 8.75 -1.27 10.90
C GLU A 30 8.65 -1.82 9.46
N MET A 31 7.54 -1.56 8.78
CA MET A 31 7.35 -1.98 7.39
C MET A 31 8.35 -1.29 6.44
N GLU A 32 8.63 -0.02 6.64
CA GLU A 32 9.61 0.74 5.87
C GLU A 32 11.04 0.19 6.09
N GLU A 33 11.41 -0.08 7.34
CA GLU A 33 12.69 -0.68 7.72
C GLU A 33 12.85 -2.07 7.09
N TYR A 34 11.85 -2.93 7.26
CA TYR A 34 11.82 -4.27 6.65
C TYR A 34 11.95 -4.19 5.13
N GLY A 35 11.20 -3.31 4.50
CA GLY A 35 11.24 -3.12 3.04
C GLY A 35 12.62 -2.67 2.55
N GLY A 36 13.27 -1.78 3.29
CA GLY A 36 14.63 -1.31 3.00
C GLY A 36 15.69 -2.41 3.15
N GLU A 37 15.61 -3.21 4.20
CA GLU A 37 16.56 -4.30 4.47
C GLU A 37 16.44 -5.47 3.47
N HIS A 38 15.22 -5.76 3.02
CA HIS A 38 14.93 -6.92 2.16
C HIS A 38 14.74 -6.54 0.68
N GLY A 39 14.94 -5.27 0.32
CA GLY A 39 14.78 -4.81 -1.05
C GLY A 39 13.35 -4.96 -1.60
N VAL A 40 12.34 -4.83 -0.74
CA VAL A 40 10.94 -4.93 -1.14
C VAL A 40 10.54 -3.70 -1.95
N PRO A 41 9.90 -3.87 -3.12
CA PRO A 41 9.46 -2.75 -3.95
C PRO A 41 8.18 -2.11 -3.38
N SER A 42 8.30 -1.48 -2.23
CA SER A 42 7.20 -0.74 -1.59
C SER A 42 7.15 0.71 -2.09
N ALA A 43 5.96 1.30 -2.07
CA ALA A 43 5.80 2.74 -2.33
C ALA A 43 6.54 3.58 -1.28
N ASP A 44 7.05 4.73 -1.70
CA ASP A 44 7.55 5.73 -0.77
C ASP A 44 6.43 6.25 0.13
N ARG A 45 6.78 6.72 1.32
CA ARG A 45 5.85 7.21 2.35
C ARG A 45 4.88 8.26 1.83
N GLU A 46 5.38 9.25 1.11
CA GLU A 46 4.57 10.30 0.52
C GLU A 46 3.61 9.80 -0.55
N VAL A 47 3.97 8.77 -1.31
CA VAL A 47 3.10 8.16 -2.32
C VAL A 47 1.95 7.40 -1.65
N ALA A 48 2.24 6.59 -0.66
CA ALA A 48 1.22 5.85 0.06
C ALA A 48 0.25 6.79 0.81
N LEU A 49 0.77 7.84 1.44
CA LEU A 49 -0.04 8.87 2.08
C LEU A 49 -0.90 9.64 1.06
N PHE A 50 -0.36 9.95 -0.11
CA PHE A 50 -1.12 10.58 -1.19
C PHE A 50 -2.28 9.70 -1.65
N CYS A 51 -2.07 8.39 -1.79
CA CYS A 51 -3.14 7.44 -2.09
C CYS A 51 -4.24 7.45 -1.01
N GLU A 52 -3.85 7.45 0.27
CA GLU A 52 -4.81 7.53 1.38
C GLU A 52 -5.62 8.83 1.34
N ILE A 53 -4.96 9.98 1.20
CA ILE A 53 -5.62 11.29 1.13
C ILE A 53 -6.57 11.35 -0.06
N THR A 54 -6.15 10.87 -1.22
CA THR A 54 -6.97 10.85 -2.43
C THR A 54 -8.20 9.98 -2.27
N ALA A 55 -8.05 8.78 -1.71
CA ALA A 55 -9.18 7.89 -1.44
C ALA A 55 -10.18 8.51 -0.44
N ARG A 56 -9.70 9.17 0.62
CA ARG A 56 -10.54 9.90 1.58
C ARG A 56 -11.28 11.08 0.91
N ALA A 57 -10.58 11.88 0.13
CA ALA A 57 -11.15 13.03 -0.56
C ALA A 57 -12.25 12.61 -1.56
N ALA A 58 -12.09 11.45 -2.19
CA ALA A 58 -13.08 10.86 -3.08
C ALA A 58 -14.23 10.14 -2.35
N ASN A 59 -14.21 10.07 -1.02
CA ASN A 59 -15.12 9.23 -0.22
C ASN A 59 -15.17 7.78 -0.71
N ALA A 60 -14.02 7.25 -1.12
CA ALA A 60 -13.92 5.90 -1.67
C ALA A 60 -14.25 4.85 -0.61
N THR A 61 -15.20 3.98 -0.92
CA THR A 61 -15.55 2.80 -0.11
C THR A 61 -14.94 1.53 -0.69
N ARG A 62 -14.41 1.61 -1.91
CA ARG A 62 -13.75 0.49 -2.59
C ARG A 62 -12.50 0.99 -3.32
N CYS A 63 -11.40 0.26 -3.14
CA CYS A 63 -10.15 0.51 -3.84
C CYS A 63 -9.64 -0.78 -4.49
N LEU A 64 -9.00 -0.63 -5.64
CA LEU A 64 -8.28 -1.70 -6.32
C LEU A 64 -6.79 -1.36 -6.35
N GLU A 65 -5.97 -2.28 -5.88
CA GLU A 65 -4.52 -2.19 -5.93
C GLU A 65 -3.94 -3.35 -6.75
N ILE A 66 -2.95 -3.06 -7.55
CA ILE A 66 -2.21 -4.09 -8.32
C ILE A 66 -0.75 -4.05 -7.89
N GLY A 67 -0.30 -5.13 -7.25
CA GLY A 67 1.01 -5.21 -6.63
C GLY A 67 0.97 -4.75 -5.18
N MET A 68 0.69 -5.68 -4.29
CA MET A 68 0.56 -5.41 -2.85
C MET A 68 1.91 -5.35 -2.13
N ALA A 69 2.88 -6.17 -2.58
CA ALA A 69 4.10 -6.44 -1.82
C ALA A 69 3.77 -6.80 -0.35
N ILE A 70 4.42 -6.16 0.61
CA ILE A 70 4.15 -6.40 2.03
C ILE A 70 2.91 -5.68 2.59
N GLY A 71 2.10 -5.05 1.74
CA GLY A 71 0.84 -4.42 2.13
C GLY A 71 0.95 -2.99 2.64
N TYR A 72 2.04 -2.29 2.36
CA TYR A 72 2.26 -0.93 2.84
C TYR A 72 1.19 0.06 2.33
N THR A 73 0.98 0.11 1.02
CA THR A 73 -0.09 0.94 0.42
C THR A 73 -1.48 0.38 0.73
N SER A 74 -1.64 -0.95 0.75
CA SER A 74 -2.90 -1.60 1.15
C SER A 74 -3.37 -1.15 2.53
N LEU A 75 -2.44 -0.99 3.49
CA LEU A 75 -2.74 -0.53 4.84
C LEU A 75 -3.27 0.91 4.84
N HIS A 76 -2.65 1.80 4.08
CA HIS A 76 -3.10 3.18 3.90
C HIS A 76 -4.50 3.24 3.26
N LEU A 77 -4.73 2.47 2.19
CA LEU A 77 -6.03 2.37 1.53
C LEU A 77 -7.11 1.79 2.46
N ALA A 78 -6.78 0.76 3.24
CA ALA A 78 -7.70 0.16 4.20
C ALA A 78 -8.13 1.13 5.31
N ARG A 79 -7.26 2.07 5.70
CA ARG A 79 -7.60 3.18 6.59
C ARG A 79 -8.56 4.18 5.92
N ALA A 80 -8.37 4.42 4.62
CA ALA A 80 -9.13 5.40 3.88
C ALA A 80 -10.57 4.96 3.59
N VAL A 81 -10.80 3.69 3.25
CA VAL A 81 -12.13 3.19 2.84
C VAL A 81 -13.14 3.07 3.99
N GLY A 82 -12.71 3.16 5.23
CA GLY A 82 -13.59 3.08 6.41
C GLY A 82 -13.94 1.64 6.82
N GLU A 83 -14.79 1.52 7.85
CA GLU A 83 -15.12 0.22 8.48
C GLU A 83 -15.85 -0.73 7.55
N ASP A 84 -16.77 -0.22 6.75
CA ASP A 84 -17.55 -1.00 5.78
C ASP A 84 -16.90 -1.05 4.38
N GLY A 85 -15.70 -0.49 4.25
CA GLY A 85 -14.99 -0.42 2.99
C GLY A 85 -14.19 -1.67 2.66
N LEU A 86 -13.79 -1.79 1.39
CA LEU A 86 -13.04 -2.92 0.87
C LEU A 86 -11.90 -2.46 -0.04
N VAL A 87 -10.69 -2.93 0.25
CA VAL A 87 -9.56 -2.89 -0.67
C VAL A 87 -9.43 -4.27 -1.31
N VAL A 88 -9.44 -4.33 -2.62
CA VAL A 88 -9.08 -5.53 -3.37
C VAL A 88 -7.66 -5.35 -3.86
N THR A 89 -6.78 -6.26 -3.50
CA THR A 89 -5.37 -6.20 -3.92
C THR A 89 -4.93 -7.52 -4.53
N ILE A 90 -3.97 -7.46 -5.45
CA ILE A 90 -3.44 -8.65 -6.12
C ILE A 90 -1.93 -8.69 -6.02
N ASP A 91 -1.39 -9.86 -5.68
CA ASP A 91 0.05 -10.11 -5.71
C ASP A 91 0.35 -11.57 -6.10
N PRO A 92 1.41 -11.84 -6.88
CA PRO A 92 1.80 -13.18 -7.26
C PRO A 92 2.67 -13.91 -6.22
N SER A 93 3.22 -13.19 -5.24
CA SER A 93 4.19 -13.72 -4.28
C SER A 93 3.55 -14.17 -2.99
N ASP A 94 3.63 -15.47 -2.71
CA ASP A 94 3.13 -16.04 -1.45
C ASP A 94 3.85 -15.48 -0.23
N GLU A 95 5.13 -15.18 -0.35
CA GLU A 95 5.93 -14.58 0.71
C GLU A 95 5.45 -13.18 1.05
N MET A 96 5.24 -12.36 0.02
CA MET A 96 4.71 -11.00 0.20
C MET A 96 3.31 -11.01 0.77
N ILE A 97 2.43 -11.87 0.28
CA ILE A 97 1.07 -12.05 0.80
C ILE A 97 1.10 -12.41 2.29
N LYS A 98 1.92 -13.36 2.68
CA LYS A 98 2.04 -13.76 4.09
C LYS A 98 2.54 -12.62 4.99
N ALA A 99 3.51 -11.86 4.54
CA ALA A 99 4.00 -10.70 5.27
C ALA A 99 2.91 -9.63 5.40
N ALA A 100 2.22 -9.31 4.29
CA ALA A 100 1.12 -8.35 4.28
C ALA A 100 -0.02 -8.75 5.22
N GLU A 101 -0.43 -10.02 5.22
CA GLU A 101 -1.45 -10.53 6.14
C GLU A 101 -1.05 -10.33 7.61
N GLY A 102 0.21 -10.55 7.95
CA GLY A 102 0.74 -10.30 9.28
C GLY A 102 0.62 -8.83 9.69
N TYR A 103 1.06 -7.91 8.84
CA TYR A 103 0.98 -6.47 9.10
C TYR A 103 -0.46 -5.97 9.16
N LEU A 104 -1.31 -6.38 8.23
CA LEU A 104 -2.73 -5.99 8.21
C LEU A 104 -3.48 -6.50 9.45
N THR A 105 -3.18 -7.70 9.91
CA THR A 105 -3.76 -8.26 11.14
C THR A 105 -3.33 -7.46 12.36
N ARG A 106 -2.05 -7.14 12.49
CA ARG A 106 -1.52 -6.30 13.57
C ARG A 106 -2.12 -4.89 13.57
N ALA A 107 -2.44 -4.36 12.41
CA ALA A 107 -3.12 -3.06 12.25
C ALA A 107 -4.63 -3.12 12.57
N GLY A 108 -5.22 -4.31 12.73
CA GLY A 108 -6.67 -4.48 12.86
C GLY A 108 -7.46 -4.20 11.58
N LEU A 109 -6.81 -4.32 10.41
CA LEU A 109 -7.38 -3.95 9.11
C LEU A 109 -7.53 -5.13 8.14
N ARG A 110 -7.19 -6.35 8.58
CA ARG A 110 -7.18 -7.54 7.71
C ARG A 110 -8.53 -7.76 7.00
N GLU A 111 -9.64 -7.54 7.70
CA GLU A 111 -10.99 -7.76 7.19
C GLU A 111 -11.40 -6.76 6.11
N ARG A 112 -10.70 -5.62 6.01
CA ARG A 112 -10.96 -4.61 4.97
C ARG A 112 -10.19 -4.88 3.68
N VAL A 113 -9.36 -5.93 3.64
CA VAL A 113 -8.48 -6.22 2.49
C VAL A 113 -8.74 -7.62 1.98
N ARG A 114 -9.23 -7.71 0.74
CA ARG A 114 -9.33 -8.95 -0.01
C ARG A 114 -8.08 -9.12 -0.88
N ILE A 115 -7.33 -10.17 -0.60
CA ILE A 115 -6.09 -10.48 -1.32
C ILE A 115 -6.37 -11.54 -2.38
N GLU A 116 -6.09 -11.20 -3.63
CA GLU A 116 -6.17 -12.12 -4.76
C GLU A 116 -4.76 -12.54 -5.15
N ARG A 117 -4.54 -13.85 -5.16
CA ARG A 117 -3.26 -14.43 -5.59
C ARG A 117 -3.21 -14.49 -7.11
N GLY A 118 -2.17 -13.93 -7.71
CA GLY A 118 -1.97 -14.02 -9.15
C GLY A 118 -1.33 -12.79 -9.76
N LYS A 119 -1.30 -12.78 -11.09
CA LYS A 119 -0.80 -11.66 -11.88
C LYS A 119 -1.95 -10.74 -12.29
N ARG A 120 -1.66 -9.47 -12.58
CA ARG A 120 -2.67 -8.45 -12.91
C ARG A 120 -3.71 -8.89 -13.96
N TRP A 121 -3.35 -9.73 -14.93
CA TRP A 121 -4.30 -10.22 -15.95
C TRP A 121 -5.31 -11.23 -15.42
N THR A 122 -5.08 -11.83 -14.24
CA THR A 122 -6.03 -12.76 -13.63
C THR A 122 -7.32 -12.04 -13.26
N LEU A 123 -7.24 -10.76 -12.92
CA LEU A 123 -8.41 -9.91 -12.62
C LEU A 123 -9.31 -9.70 -13.84
N PHE A 124 -8.73 -9.59 -15.03
CA PHE A 124 -9.49 -9.38 -16.27
C PHE A 124 -10.18 -10.63 -16.80
N ARG A 125 -9.76 -11.81 -16.37
CA ARG A 125 -10.41 -13.08 -16.70
C ARG A 125 -11.56 -13.46 -15.78
N SER A 126 -11.52 -13.00 -14.56
CA SER A 126 -12.54 -13.21 -13.57
C SER A 126 -13.58 -12.09 -13.68
N SER A 127 -14.69 -12.36 -14.36
CA SER A 127 -15.78 -11.42 -14.62
C SER A 127 -16.50 -10.91 -13.35
N LYS A 128 -15.87 -10.96 -12.20
CA LYS A 128 -16.43 -10.59 -10.90
C LYS A 128 -15.93 -9.24 -10.35
N ILE A 129 -15.02 -8.55 -11.02
CA ILE A 129 -14.55 -7.22 -10.62
C ILE A 129 -15.13 -6.22 -11.61
N LEU A 130 -16.21 -5.60 -11.22
CA LEU A 130 -16.75 -4.44 -11.91
C LEU A 130 -15.84 -3.25 -11.56
N LEU A 131 -15.04 -2.79 -12.53
CA LEU A 131 -14.37 -1.52 -12.46
C LEU A 131 -15.41 -0.43 -12.68
N ILE A 132 -15.77 0.26 -11.63
CA ILE A 132 -16.53 1.52 -11.72
C ILE A 132 -15.57 2.65 -11.38
#